data_a9e636e1e17d8cfe3b8c24b411b00958
#
_entry.id   a9e636e1e17d8cfe3b8c24b411b00958
#
_cell.length_a   1.000
_cell.length_b   1.000
_cell.length_c   1.000
_cell.angle_alpha   90.00
_cell.angle_beta   90.00
_cell.angle_gamma   90.00
#
_symmetry.space_group_name_H-M   'P 1'
#
loop_
_entity.id
_entity.type
_entity.pdbx_description
1 polymer ?
#
loop_
_entity_poly.entity_id
_entity_poly.type
_entity_poly.pdbx_seq_one_letter_code
_entity_poly.pdbx_strand_id
1 'polypeptide(L)'
;MTVQKKNILVIEDSEQYMDMICSKLSNITDINVYKAKDSAQAYKYALEENISVFIVDIILDTNALGDVSEIKFVERIRTIPEYKFTPIIITSSLEDPKLHSYSYLHCYRYFEKSYDINELMDTVKEVLEFETPKEESKIIYYKRDGILFSLQTKDIVYVENRNRYIEYHCTDGVHKAPYASCKSIIQELGDNNFAQCNKHVVVNMNYILSIDSVNRYIKLINNYGELEIGPRLKKEFMSRLKNE
;
A
#
# COMPACT_ATOMS: atom_id res chain seq x y z
N MET A 1 20.38 -12.43 11.33
CA MET A 1 19.20 -11.70 10.86
C MET A 1 19.50 -11.26 9.45
N THR A 2 18.82 -11.79 8.44
CA THR A 2 18.96 -11.33 7.05
C THR A 2 18.26 -9.98 6.94
N VAL A 3 19.03 -8.90 6.76
CA VAL A 3 18.47 -7.57 6.45
C VAL A 3 17.72 -7.69 5.13
N GLN A 4 16.43 -7.42 5.14
CA GLN A 4 15.63 -7.44 3.91
C GLN A 4 15.99 -6.20 3.09
N LYS A 5 16.49 -6.41 1.86
CA LYS A 5 16.83 -5.32 0.95
C LYS A 5 15.60 -4.50 0.57
N LYS A 6 15.75 -3.19 0.50
CA LYS A 6 14.71 -2.27 0.02
C LYS A 6 14.78 -2.14 -1.51
N ASN A 7 13.65 -2.17 -2.18
CA ASN A 7 13.58 -2.11 -3.63
C ASN A 7 13.32 -0.66 -4.09
N ILE A 8 14.16 -0.14 -4.95
CA ILE A 8 14.01 1.17 -5.59
C ILE A 8 13.67 0.95 -7.06
N LEU A 9 12.60 1.58 -7.55
CA LEU A 9 12.26 1.60 -8.97
C LEU A 9 12.57 2.97 -9.54
N VAL A 10 13.49 3.00 -10.53
CA VAL A 10 13.85 4.20 -11.31
C VAL A 10 13.14 4.12 -12.65
N ILE A 11 12.40 5.18 -12.99
CA ILE A 11 11.67 5.33 -14.25
C ILE A 11 12.28 6.54 -14.97
N GLU A 12 13.01 6.29 -16.05
CA GLU A 12 13.77 7.29 -16.80
C GLU A 12 14.01 6.75 -18.21
N ASP A 13 13.64 7.49 -19.24
CA ASP A 13 13.82 7.09 -20.64
C ASP A 13 15.23 7.38 -21.16
N SER A 14 15.90 8.39 -20.61
CA SER A 14 17.27 8.74 -20.96
C SER A 14 18.27 7.76 -20.35
N GLU A 15 19.00 7.01 -21.17
CA GLU A 15 20.07 6.11 -20.71
C GLU A 15 21.13 6.83 -19.88
N GLN A 16 21.47 8.06 -20.28
CA GLN A 16 22.48 8.86 -19.58
C GLN A 16 22.07 9.18 -18.13
N TYR A 17 20.83 9.65 -17.92
CA TYR A 17 20.30 9.95 -16.60
C TYR A 17 20.07 8.66 -15.78
N MET A 18 19.54 7.61 -16.41
CA MET A 18 19.37 6.30 -15.79
C MET A 18 20.71 5.78 -15.23
N ASP A 19 21.79 5.81 -16.04
CA ASP A 19 23.10 5.33 -15.62
C ASP A 19 23.72 6.22 -14.53
N MET A 20 23.53 7.52 -14.60
CA MET A 20 23.99 8.45 -13.59
C MET A 20 23.33 8.15 -12.23
N ILE A 21 22.01 8.03 -12.19
CA ILE A 21 21.26 7.72 -10.96
C ILE A 21 21.66 6.35 -10.43
N CYS A 22 21.65 5.31 -11.27
CA CYS A 22 21.94 3.94 -10.86
C CYS A 22 23.39 3.73 -10.40
N SER A 23 24.36 4.43 -11.03
CA SER A 23 25.74 4.43 -10.58
C SER A 23 25.89 4.98 -9.16
N LYS A 24 25.14 6.00 -8.80
CA LYS A 24 25.15 6.56 -7.44
C LYS A 24 24.41 5.66 -6.45
N LEU A 25 23.26 5.10 -6.86
CA LEU A 25 22.50 4.15 -6.03
C LEU A 25 23.32 2.90 -5.68
N SER A 26 24.24 2.45 -6.54
CA SER A 26 25.10 1.29 -6.28
C SER A 26 26.01 1.45 -5.05
N ASN A 27 26.23 2.68 -4.57
CA ASN A 27 26.96 2.95 -3.34
C ASN A 27 26.12 2.82 -2.05
N ILE A 28 24.83 2.60 -2.18
CA ILE A 28 23.93 2.38 -1.05
C ILE A 28 23.80 0.87 -0.81
N THR A 29 24.07 0.45 0.43
CA THR A 29 23.94 -0.96 0.82
C THR A 29 22.48 -1.34 1.06
N ASP A 30 22.19 -2.63 0.99
CA ASP A 30 20.88 -3.21 1.33
C ASP A 30 19.72 -2.71 0.46
N ILE A 31 19.98 -2.40 -0.81
CA ILE A 31 18.97 -2.07 -1.80
C ILE A 31 19.05 -2.99 -3.03
N ASN A 32 17.93 -3.11 -3.74
CA ASN A 32 17.85 -3.58 -5.11
C ASN A 32 17.37 -2.43 -5.99
N VAL A 33 17.89 -2.27 -7.18
CA VAL A 33 17.49 -1.21 -8.11
C VAL A 33 16.86 -1.84 -9.34
N TYR A 34 15.62 -1.48 -9.62
CA TYR A 34 14.86 -1.84 -10.82
C TYR A 34 14.84 -0.64 -11.76
N LYS A 35 15.04 -0.90 -13.06
CA LYS A 35 15.12 0.13 -14.10
C LYS A 35 13.94 -0.03 -15.05
N ALA A 36 13.18 1.02 -15.27
CA ALA A 36 12.10 1.08 -16.24
C ALA A 36 12.30 2.25 -17.19
N LYS A 37 12.16 2.00 -18.49
CA LYS A 37 12.28 3.05 -19.53
C LYS A 37 10.94 3.69 -19.85
N ASP A 38 9.84 3.09 -19.40
CA ASP A 38 8.48 3.56 -19.64
C ASP A 38 7.53 3.12 -18.52
N SER A 39 6.33 3.68 -18.53
CA SER A 39 5.30 3.39 -17.54
C SER A 39 4.81 1.93 -17.57
N ALA A 40 4.84 1.24 -18.72
CA ALA A 40 4.40 -0.15 -18.83
C ALA A 40 5.37 -1.10 -18.10
N GLN A 41 6.67 -0.91 -18.31
CA GLN A 41 7.71 -1.64 -17.60
C GLN A 41 7.69 -1.32 -16.10
N ALA A 42 7.44 -0.06 -15.75
CA ALA A 42 7.31 0.37 -14.36
C ALA A 42 6.13 -0.32 -13.64
N TYR A 43 4.97 -0.42 -14.29
CA TYR A 43 3.83 -1.18 -13.75
C TYR A 43 4.14 -2.63 -13.53
N LYS A 44 4.84 -3.28 -14.47
CA LYS A 44 5.24 -4.68 -14.32
C LYS A 44 6.06 -4.86 -13.04
N TYR A 45 7.10 -4.06 -12.84
CA TYR A 45 7.91 -4.15 -11.63
C TYR A 45 7.11 -3.83 -10.36
N ALA A 46 6.25 -2.82 -10.39
CA ALA A 46 5.41 -2.48 -9.24
C ALA A 46 4.42 -3.58 -8.85
N LEU A 47 4.01 -4.45 -9.79
CA LEU A 47 3.13 -5.59 -9.51
C LEU A 47 3.88 -6.86 -9.10
N GLU A 48 5.11 -7.05 -9.60
CA GLU A 48 5.92 -8.24 -9.32
C GLU A 48 6.79 -8.08 -8.07
N GLU A 49 7.19 -6.83 -7.74
CA GLU A 49 8.14 -6.52 -6.69
C GLU A 49 7.53 -5.54 -5.67
N ASN A 50 7.91 -5.67 -4.42
CA ASN A 50 7.50 -4.71 -3.38
C ASN A 50 8.43 -3.49 -3.41
N ILE A 51 8.02 -2.40 -4.06
CA ILE A 51 8.83 -1.19 -4.22
C ILE A 51 8.75 -0.32 -2.97
N SER A 52 9.91 0.06 -2.44
CA SER A 52 10.05 0.92 -1.25
C SER A 52 10.17 2.40 -1.60
N VAL A 53 10.69 2.73 -2.79
CA VAL A 53 10.87 4.11 -3.28
C VAL A 53 10.73 4.13 -4.80
N PHE A 54 10.01 5.09 -5.31
CA PHE A 54 9.95 5.40 -6.75
C PHE A 54 10.77 6.67 -7.04
N ILE A 55 11.60 6.63 -8.09
CA ILE A 55 12.23 7.80 -8.69
C ILE A 55 11.68 7.89 -10.10
N VAL A 56 10.90 8.93 -10.38
CA VAL A 56 10.11 9.05 -11.62
C VAL A 56 10.54 10.29 -12.36
N ASP A 57 11.10 10.12 -13.57
CA ASP A 57 11.24 11.22 -14.50
C ASP A 57 9.89 11.53 -15.12
N ILE A 58 9.53 12.82 -15.09
CA ILE A 58 8.35 13.32 -15.78
C ILE A 58 8.83 14.15 -16.96
N ILE A 59 8.71 13.58 -18.16
CA ILE A 59 8.89 14.30 -19.40
C ILE A 59 7.51 14.82 -19.80
N LEU A 60 7.34 16.14 -19.77
CA LEU A 60 6.26 16.78 -20.49
C LEU A 60 6.84 17.23 -21.83
N ASP A 61 6.77 16.41 -22.86
CA ASP A 61 7.03 16.85 -24.21
C ASP A 61 5.95 17.86 -24.59
N THR A 62 6.35 19.16 -24.56
CA THR A 62 5.48 20.29 -24.96
C THR A 62 5.06 20.24 -26.43
N ASN A 63 5.66 19.37 -27.23
CA ASN A 63 5.34 19.17 -28.63
C ASN A 63 4.37 18.03 -28.90
N ALA A 64 4.25 17.07 -27.95
CA ALA A 64 3.22 16.04 -27.98
C ALA A 64 2.05 16.48 -27.07
N LEU A 65 1.07 17.16 -27.63
CA LEU A 65 -0.19 17.48 -26.97
C LEU A 65 -0.77 16.20 -26.35
N GLY A 66 -0.45 15.92 -25.09
CA GLY A 66 -1.13 14.91 -24.29
C GLY A 66 -0.30 13.73 -23.77
N ASP A 67 1.02 13.68 -23.88
CA ASP A 67 1.79 12.64 -23.18
C ASP A 67 1.97 12.99 -21.69
N VAL A 68 1.08 12.45 -20.88
CA VAL A 68 1.06 12.54 -19.41
C VAL A 68 1.19 11.14 -18.81
N SER A 69 1.91 10.23 -19.50
CA SER A 69 1.98 8.82 -19.13
C SER A 69 2.57 8.62 -17.75
N GLU A 70 3.61 9.37 -17.39
CA GLU A 70 4.28 9.27 -16.09
C GLU A 70 3.44 9.87 -14.96
N ILE A 71 2.74 11.00 -15.22
CA ILE A 71 1.79 11.55 -14.25
C ILE A 71 0.66 10.56 -13.99
N LYS A 72 0.09 9.97 -15.05
CA LYS A 72 -0.93 8.93 -14.93
C LYS A 72 -0.39 7.68 -14.23
N PHE A 73 0.89 7.35 -14.41
CA PHE A 73 1.55 6.30 -13.67
C PHE A 73 1.52 6.61 -12.17
N VAL A 74 1.97 7.80 -11.75
CA VAL A 74 1.97 8.20 -10.33
C VAL A 74 0.56 8.19 -9.75
N GLU A 75 -0.43 8.77 -10.45
CA GLU A 75 -1.82 8.74 -10.01
C GLU A 75 -2.34 7.32 -9.79
N ARG A 76 -2.08 6.41 -10.72
CA ARG A 76 -2.53 5.02 -10.63
C ARG A 76 -1.79 4.24 -9.54
N ILE A 77 -0.48 4.45 -9.36
CA ILE A 77 0.29 3.82 -8.29
C ILE A 77 -0.30 4.19 -6.93
N ARG A 78 -0.75 5.44 -6.74
CA ARG A 78 -1.40 5.89 -5.51
C ARG A 78 -2.75 5.21 -5.23
N THR A 79 -3.39 4.61 -6.25
CA THR A 79 -4.62 3.82 -6.05
C THR A 79 -4.35 2.39 -5.57
N ILE A 80 -3.11 1.92 -5.64
CA ILE A 80 -2.69 0.63 -5.11
C ILE A 80 -2.45 0.79 -3.61
N PRO A 81 -3.16 0.04 -2.73
CA PRO A 81 -3.08 0.23 -1.27
C PRO A 81 -1.65 0.19 -0.74
N GLU A 82 -0.83 -0.75 -1.23
CA GLU A 82 0.56 -0.95 -0.84
C GLU A 82 1.44 0.27 -1.15
N TYR A 83 1.07 1.07 -2.16
CA TYR A 83 1.84 2.21 -2.63
C TYR A 83 1.23 3.57 -2.26
N LYS A 84 0.13 3.58 -1.50
CA LYS A 84 -0.58 4.81 -1.13
C LYS A 84 0.34 5.84 -0.46
N PHE A 85 1.27 5.38 0.37
CA PHE A 85 2.20 6.23 1.13
C PHE A 85 3.67 6.00 0.77
N THR A 86 3.96 5.13 -0.20
CA THR A 86 5.34 4.89 -0.65
C THR A 86 5.96 6.17 -1.18
N PRO A 87 7.17 6.56 -0.74
CA PRO A 87 7.82 7.76 -1.24
C PRO A 87 7.98 7.74 -2.75
N ILE A 88 7.58 8.84 -3.40
CA ILE A 88 7.80 9.10 -4.83
C ILE A 88 8.62 10.36 -4.94
N ILE A 89 9.80 10.25 -5.52
CA ILE A 89 10.69 11.36 -5.87
C ILE A 89 10.50 11.63 -7.36
N ILE A 90 10.18 12.86 -7.71
CA ILE A 90 9.99 13.25 -9.09
C ILE A 90 11.21 14.02 -9.58
N THR A 91 11.70 13.68 -10.77
CA THR A 91 12.67 14.46 -11.52
C THR A 91 12.04 14.97 -12.80
N SER A 92 12.35 16.19 -13.25
CA SER A 92 11.79 16.75 -14.48
C SER A 92 12.68 17.81 -15.09
N SER A 93 12.64 17.94 -16.42
CA SER A 93 13.37 18.99 -17.15
C SER A 93 12.60 20.31 -17.29
N LEU A 94 11.44 20.43 -16.66
CA LEU A 94 10.54 21.58 -16.87
C LEU A 94 10.50 22.54 -15.68
N GLU A 95 10.69 23.81 -15.98
CA GLU A 95 10.21 24.95 -15.19
C GLU A 95 8.69 25.14 -15.41
N ASP A 96 7.83 24.26 -14.91
CA ASP A 96 6.38 24.46 -15.06
C ASP A 96 5.74 24.91 -13.74
N PRO A 97 5.12 26.14 -13.71
CA PRO A 97 4.37 26.61 -12.55
C PRO A 97 3.16 25.74 -12.18
N LYS A 98 2.65 24.90 -13.09
CA LYS A 98 1.59 23.93 -12.83
C LYS A 98 2.08 22.78 -11.93
N LEU A 99 3.37 22.59 -11.81
CA LEU A 99 4.01 21.64 -10.90
C LEU A 99 3.76 21.94 -9.41
N HIS A 100 3.37 23.16 -9.04
CA HIS A 100 2.85 23.43 -7.70
C HIS A 100 1.56 22.66 -7.36
N SER A 101 0.91 22.03 -8.34
CA SER A 101 -0.19 21.10 -8.11
C SER A 101 0.27 19.68 -7.69
N TYR A 102 1.57 19.44 -7.53
CA TYR A 102 2.08 18.15 -7.03
C TYR A 102 1.73 17.83 -5.57
N SER A 103 1.20 18.78 -4.82
CA SER A 103 0.47 18.46 -3.59
C SER A 103 -0.65 17.42 -3.85
N TYR A 104 -1.15 17.35 -5.08
CA TYR A 104 -2.15 16.36 -5.50
C TYR A 104 -1.56 14.96 -5.74
N LEU A 105 -0.31 14.87 -6.21
CA LEU A 105 0.36 13.59 -6.46
C LEU A 105 1.00 13.00 -5.19
N HIS A 106 0.98 13.75 -4.08
CA HIS A 106 1.61 13.34 -2.82
C HIS A 106 3.06 12.85 -3.04
N CYS A 107 3.83 13.57 -3.90
CA CYS A 107 5.25 13.26 -4.07
C CYS A 107 6.02 13.71 -2.83
N TYR A 108 7.06 12.95 -2.49
CA TYR A 108 7.93 13.27 -1.36
C TYR A 108 8.79 14.50 -1.64
N ARG A 109 9.42 14.53 -2.84
CA ARG A 109 10.25 15.65 -3.29
C ARG A 109 10.25 15.75 -4.81
N TYR A 110 10.44 16.96 -5.29
CA TYR A 110 10.59 17.28 -6.70
C TYR A 110 11.98 17.85 -6.96
N PHE A 111 12.61 17.41 -8.05
CA PHE A 111 13.89 17.89 -8.53
C PHE A 111 13.77 18.37 -9.98
N GLU A 112 14.19 19.60 -10.25
CA GLU A 112 14.37 20.09 -11.60
C GLU A 112 15.66 19.53 -12.20
N LYS A 113 15.63 19.03 -13.45
CA LYS A 113 16.83 18.46 -14.12
C LYS A 113 17.85 19.57 -14.37
N SER A 114 18.81 19.67 -13.60
CA SER A 114 20.05 20.38 -13.36
C SER A 114 20.40 20.26 -11.88
N TYR A 115 19.65 19.37 -11.15
CA TYR A 115 19.85 19.15 -9.73
C TYR A 115 21.22 18.56 -9.43
N ASP A 116 21.73 18.81 -8.22
CA ASP A 116 22.88 18.09 -7.70
C ASP A 116 22.48 16.63 -7.39
N ILE A 117 23.12 15.69 -8.07
CA ILE A 117 22.90 14.26 -7.88
C ILE A 117 23.11 13.81 -6.41
N ASN A 118 23.96 14.51 -5.66
CA ASN A 118 24.19 14.19 -4.26
C ASN A 118 22.95 14.58 -3.43
N GLU A 119 22.26 15.67 -3.75
CA GLU A 119 21.02 16.07 -3.09
C GLU A 119 19.90 15.05 -3.33
N LEU A 120 19.81 14.51 -4.55
CA LEU A 120 18.91 13.40 -4.84
C LEU A 120 19.25 12.17 -3.99
N MET A 121 20.55 11.80 -3.91
CA MET A 121 20.99 10.64 -3.12
C MET A 121 20.74 10.82 -1.62
N ASP A 122 20.92 12.01 -1.08
CA ASP A 122 20.59 12.30 0.32
C ASP A 122 19.09 12.19 0.60
N THR A 123 18.27 12.65 -0.34
CA THR A 123 16.82 12.44 -0.28
C THR A 123 16.44 10.96 -0.35
N VAL A 124 17.12 10.18 -1.20
CA VAL A 124 16.88 8.72 -1.28
C VAL A 124 17.26 8.05 0.05
N LYS A 125 18.40 8.40 0.66
CA LYS A 125 18.78 7.86 1.97
C LYS A 125 17.74 8.22 3.04
N GLU A 126 17.31 9.49 3.08
CA GLU A 126 16.30 9.97 4.01
C GLU A 126 15.01 9.15 3.88
N VAL A 127 14.46 8.96 2.67
CA VAL A 127 13.23 8.16 2.49
C VAL A 127 13.42 6.66 2.73
N LEU A 128 14.65 6.14 2.58
CA LEU A 128 14.96 4.76 2.94
C LEU A 128 14.99 4.56 4.46
N GLU A 129 15.24 5.60 5.25
CA GLU A 129 15.15 5.55 6.72
C GLU A 129 13.71 5.54 7.21
N PHE A 130 12.77 6.05 6.40
CA PHE A 130 11.36 5.86 6.74
C PHE A 130 11.09 4.35 6.78
N GLU A 131 10.75 3.87 7.95
CA GLU A 131 9.96 2.68 8.05
C GLU A 131 8.61 3.05 7.40
N THR A 132 8.46 2.78 6.08
CA THR A 132 7.09 2.60 5.60
C THR A 132 6.48 1.64 6.60
N PRO A 133 5.35 1.94 7.22
CA PRO A 133 4.67 0.95 8.02
C PRO A 133 4.45 -0.24 7.09
N LYS A 134 5.39 -1.18 7.09
CA LYS A 134 5.09 -2.51 6.62
C LYS A 134 3.95 -2.87 7.53
N GLU A 135 2.75 -2.98 6.99
CA GLU A 135 1.78 -3.83 7.66
C GLU A 135 2.53 -5.14 7.84
N GLU A 136 3.12 -5.29 9.02
CA GLU A 136 3.66 -6.59 9.41
C GLU A 136 2.46 -7.52 9.33
N SER A 137 2.34 -8.20 8.19
CA SER A 137 1.30 -9.18 8.02
C SER A 137 1.59 -10.26 9.05
N LYS A 138 0.94 -10.11 10.19
CA LYS A 138 1.04 -11.07 11.26
C LYS A 138 0.51 -12.40 10.73
N ILE A 139 1.25 -13.46 10.97
CA ILE A 139 0.77 -14.80 10.68
C ILE A 139 0.07 -15.29 11.94
N ILE A 140 -1.19 -15.67 11.79
CA ILE A 140 -1.94 -16.38 12.84
C ILE A 140 -1.99 -17.87 12.52
N TYR A 141 -2.12 -18.68 13.56
CA TYR A 141 -2.19 -20.12 13.43
C TYR A 141 -3.45 -20.65 14.10
N TYR A 142 -4.16 -21.54 13.42
CA TYR A 142 -5.29 -22.24 14.03
C TYR A 142 -5.19 -23.75 13.78
N LYS A 143 -5.70 -24.56 14.70
CA LYS A 143 -5.68 -26.02 14.60
C LYS A 143 -7.08 -26.53 14.29
N ARG A 144 -7.20 -27.37 13.25
CA ARG A 144 -8.43 -28.08 12.90
C ARG A 144 -8.11 -29.52 12.57
N ASP A 145 -8.85 -30.44 13.16
CA ASP A 145 -8.71 -31.90 12.93
C ASP A 145 -7.26 -32.40 13.10
N GLY A 146 -6.53 -31.83 14.07
CA GLY A 146 -5.14 -32.17 14.33
C GLY A 146 -4.11 -31.46 13.44
N ILE A 147 -4.53 -30.78 12.37
CA ILE A 147 -3.67 -30.07 11.42
C ILE A 147 -3.56 -28.60 11.84
N LEU A 148 -2.34 -28.07 11.82
CA LEU A 148 -2.04 -26.66 12.03
C LEU A 148 -2.07 -25.91 10.69
N PHE A 149 -2.91 -24.89 10.59
CA PHE A 149 -3.04 -24.00 9.44
C PHE A 149 -2.49 -22.62 9.79
N SER A 150 -1.97 -21.90 8.80
CA SER A 150 -1.52 -20.52 8.93
C SER A 150 -2.32 -19.60 8.01
N LEU A 151 -2.62 -18.38 8.46
CA LEU A 151 -3.22 -17.31 7.66
C LEU A 151 -2.43 -16.03 7.87
N GLN A 152 -2.20 -15.28 6.80
CA GLN A 152 -1.66 -13.94 6.90
C GLN A 152 -2.80 -12.96 7.22
N THR A 153 -2.64 -12.12 8.23
CA THR A 153 -3.71 -11.20 8.65
C THR A 153 -4.10 -10.22 7.52
N LYS A 154 -3.15 -9.87 6.65
CA LYS A 154 -3.44 -9.01 5.49
C LYS A 154 -4.44 -9.62 4.50
N ASP A 155 -4.48 -10.95 4.40
CA ASP A 155 -5.36 -11.66 3.47
C ASP A 155 -6.76 -11.88 4.03
N ILE A 156 -6.98 -11.57 5.32
CA ILE A 156 -8.29 -11.71 5.98
C ILE A 156 -9.12 -10.46 5.70
N VAL A 157 -10.24 -10.63 5.01
CA VAL A 157 -11.21 -9.58 4.68
C VAL A 157 -12.13 -9.30 5.87
N TYR A 158 -12.71 -10.34 6.45
CA TYR A 158 -13.48 -10.29 7.68
C TYR A 158 -13.56 -11.67 8.35
N VAL A 159 -13.93 -11.71 9.60
CA VAL A 159 -14.13 -12.94 10.37
C VAL A 159 -15.56 -13.00 10.87
N GLU A 160 -16.25 -14.11 10.63
CA GLU A 160 -17.62 -14.32 11.08
C GLU A 160 -17.69 -15.42 12.12
N ASN A 161 -18.32 -15.11 13.25
CA ASN A 161 -18.57 -16.06 14.35
C ASN A 161 -19.90 -16.79 14.12
N ARG A 162 -19.84 -18.10 13.91
CA ARG A 162 -20.98 -19.01 13.65
C ARG A 162 -21.41 -19.81 14.89
N ASN A 163 -21.28 -19.27 16.10
CA ASN A 163 -21.63 -19.87 17.39
C ASN A 163 -20.81 -21.12 17.79
N ARG A 164 -20.45 -22.00 16.89
CA ARG A 164 -19.66 -23.22 17.16
C ARG A 164 -18.27 -23.20 16.55
N TYR A 165 -18.05 -22.36 15.57
CA TYR A 165 -16.79 -22.17 14.86
C TYR A 165 -16.73 -20.75 14.34
N ILE A 166 -15.58 -20.35 13.86
CA ILE A 166 -15.41 -19.08 13.13
C ILE A 166 -15.05 -19.34 11.67
N GLU A 167 -15.43 -18.42 10.81
CA GLU A 167 -15.06 -18.40 9.39
C GLU A 167 -14.19 -17.19 9.14
N TYR A 168 -12.93 -17.42 8.74
CA TYR A 168 -12.07 -16.41 8.16
C TYR A 168 -12.41 -16.30 6.68
N HIS A 169 -12.98 -15.18 6.25
CA HIS A 169 -13.20 -14.84 4.85
C HIS A 169 -11.95 -14.14 4.33
N CYS A 170 -11.16 -14.85 3.55
CA CYS A 170 -9.88 -14.40 3.03
C CYS A 170 -9.93 -14.17 1.53
N THR A 171 -8.88 -13.55 0.99
CA THR A 171 -8.74 -13.28 -0.45
C THR A 171 -8.71 -14.55 -1.30
N ASP A 172 -8.27 -15.66 -0.73
CA ASP A 172 -8.17 -16.99 -1.37
C ASP A 172 -9.37 -17.92 -1.09
N GLY A 173 -10.32 -17.49 -0.23
CA GLY A 173 -11.50 -18.28 0.11
C GLY A 173 -11.89 -18.22 1.59
N VAL A 174 -12.69 -19.20 2.04
CA VAL A 174 -13.21 -19.27 3.41
C VAL A 174 -12.55 -20.40 4.19
N HIS A 175 -11.93 -20.04 5.32
CA HIS A 175 -11.26 -20.97 6.22
C HIS A 175 -12.03 -21.12 7.53
N LYS A 176 -12.36 -22.37 7.91
CA LYS A 176 -13.06 -22.68 9.15
C LYS A 176 -12.07 -23.01 10.27
N ALA A 177 -12.24 -22.35 11.40
CA ALA A 177 -11.42 -22.55 12.59
C ALA A 177 -12.29 -22.79 13.84
N PRO A 178 -11.74 -23.34 14.94
CA PRO A 178 -12.44 -23.50 16.20
C PRO A 178 -13.02 -22.18 16.70
N TYR A 179 -14.06 -22.27 17.50
CA TYR A 179 -14.75 -21.10 18.07
C TYR A 179 -13.78 -20.18 18.82
N ALA A 180 -13.91 -18.87 18.55
CA ALA A 180 -13.30 -17.81 19.33
C ALA A 180 -14.29 -16.63 19.46
N SER A 181 -14.19 -15.86 20.55
CA SER A 181 -14.99 -14.64 20.70
C SER A 181 -14.45 -13.51 19.79
N CYS A 182 -15.32 -12.58 19.36
CA CYS A 182 -14.86 -11.43 18.57
C CYS A 182 -13.74 -10.65 19.27
N LYS A 183 -13.79 -10.52 20.58
CA LYS A 183 -12.73 -9.88 21.37
C LYS A 183 -11.40 -10.63 21.27
N SER A 184 -11.42 -11.96 21.41
CA SER A 184 -10.23 -12.81 21.27
C SER A 184 -9.67 -12.77 19.86
N ILE A 185 -10.54 -12.75 18.84
CA ILE A 185 -10.15 -12.63 17.43
C ILE A 185 -9.41 -11.31 17.19
N ILE A 186 -9.96 -10.19 17.64
CA ILE A 186 -9.31 -8.87 17.48
C ILE A 186 -7.94 -8.85 18.17
N GLN A 187 -7.86 -9.38 19.39
CA GLN A 187 -6.59 -9.44 20.12
C GLN A 187 -5.55 -10.33 19.41
N GLU A 188 -5.99 -11.43 18.81
CA GLU A 188 -5.12 -12.32 18.03
C GLU A 188 -4.68 -11.70 16.71
N LEU A 189 -5.59 -11.03 15.97
CA LEU A 189 -5.30 -10.41 14.68
C LEU A 189 -4.46 -9.13 14.82
N GLY A 190 -4.60 -8.41 15.92
CA GLY A 190 -4.01 -7.11 16.20
C GLY A 190 -5.04 -5.98 16.09
N ASP A 191 -4.95 -5.04 17.01
CA ASP A 191 -6.03 -4.06 17.24
C ASP A 191 -6.14 -2.97 16.15
N ASN A 192 -5.09 -2.75 15.35
CA ASN A 192 -5.02 -1.56 14.50
C ASN A 192 -5.93 -1.66 13.28
N ASN A 193 -5.99 -2.82 12.63
CA ASN A 193 -6.70 -2.96 11.34
C ASN A 193 -8.03 -3.71 11.44
N PHE A 194 -8.37 -4.26 12.61
CA PHE A 194 -9.57 -5.08 12.77
C PHE A 194 -10.54 -4.44 13.76
N ALA A 195 -11.80 -4.31 13.36
CA ALA A 195 -12.86 -3.75 14.19
C ALA A 195 -14.11 -4.62 14.20
N GLN A 196 -14.74 -4.75 15.35
CA GLN A 196 -16.02 -5.43 15.44
C GLN A 196 -17.14 -4.52 14.92
N CYS A 197 -17.78 -4.90 13.80
CA CYS A 197 -18.87 -4.11 13.21
C CYS A 197 -20.26 -4.56 13.73
N ASN A 198 -20.44 -5.83 14.08
CA ASN A 198 -21.67 -6.33 14.70
C ASN A 198 -21.38 -7.47 15.72
N LYS A 199 -22.44 -8.07 16.28
CA LYS A 199 -22.29 -9.09 17.31
C LYS A 199 -21.42 -10.29 16.90
N HIS A 200 -21.36 -10.59 15.61
CA HIS A 200 -20.75 -11.80 15.07
C HIS A 200 -19.62 -11.55 14.09
N VAL A 201 -19.37 -10.30 13.68
CA VAL A 201 -18.44 -9.99 12.61
C VAL A 201 -17.37 -9.01 13.08
N VAL A 202 -16.12 -9.38 12.77
CA VAL A 202 -14.92 -8.54 12.87
C VAL A 202 -14.44 -8.26 11.44
N VAL A 203 -14.40 -7.01 11.02
CA VAL A 203 -14.00 -6.58 9.67
C VAL A 203 -12.57 -6.04 9.69
N ASN A 204 -11.82 -6.32 8.65
CA ASN A 204 -10.55 -5.66 8.36
C ASN A 204 -10.84 -4.31 7.71
N MET A 205 -10.43 -3.22 8.37
CA MET A 205 -10.73 -1.86 7.93
C MET A 205 -10.08 -1.52 6.58
N ASN A 206 -8.97 -2.17 6.23
CA ASN A 206 -8.32 -1.98 4.93
C ASN A 206 -9.16 -2.48 3.74
N TYR A 207 -10.15 -3.32 3.99
CA TYR A 207 -11.08 -3.83 2.95
C TYR A 207 -12.37 -3.03 2.86
N ILE A 208 -12.52 -1.92 3.58
CA ILE A 208 -13.71 -1.09 3.52
C ILE A 208 -13.63 -0.14 2.33
N LEU A 209 -14.58 -0.27 1.39
CA LEU A 209 -14.74 0.65 0.27
C LEU A 209 -15.53 1.90 0.69
N SER A 210 -16.65 1.71 1.39
CA SER A 210 -17.52 2.79 1.85
C SER A 210 -18.39 2.36 3.02
N ILE A 211 -18.88 3.33 3.77
CA ILE A 211 -19.77 3.09 4.91
C ILE A 211 -21.01 3.97 4.78
N ASP A 212 -22.17 3.32 4.69
CA ASP A 212 -23.47 3.97 4.84
C ASP A 212 -23.83 4.04 6.33
N SER A 213 -23.56 5.17 6.94
CA SER A 213 -23.82 5.37 8.36
C SER A 213 -25.32 5.53 8.67
N VAL A 214 -26.18 5.85 7.68
CA VAL A 214 -27.63 5.97 7.86
C VAL A 214 -28.26 4.59 7.87
N ASN A 215 -28.02 3.80 6.83
CA ASN A 215 -28.57 2.46 6.68
C ASN A 215 -27.75 1.38 7.40
N ARG A 216 -26.57 1.73 7.93
CA ARG A 216 -25.66 0.87 8.72
C ARG A 216 -25.09 -0.30 7.93
N TYR A 217 -24.59 -0.03 6.74
CA TYR A 217 -23.89 -1.02 5.92
C TYR A 217 -22.47 -0.58 5.61
N ILE A 218 -21.58 -1.56 5.57
CA ILE A 218 -20.20 -1.46 5.12
C ILE A 218 -20.12 -2.15 3.77
N LYS A 219 -19.70 -1.46 2.75
CA LYS A 219 -19.39 -2.04 1.45
C LYS A 219 -17.90 -2.37 1.39
N LEU A 220 -17.57 -3.59 0.99
CA LEU A 220 -16.20 -4.05 0.88
C LEU A 220 -15.66 -3.86 -0.54
N ILE A 221 -14.33 -3.66 -0.65
CA ILE A 221 -13.63 -3.61 -1.94
C ILE A 221 -13.74 -4.95 -2.67
N ASN A 222 -13.36 -5.00 -3.96
CA ASN A 222 -13.26 -6.21 -4.77
C ASN A 222 -14.52 -7.11 -4.74
N ASN A 223 -15.71 -6.52 -4.52
CA ASN A 223 -16.98 -7.23 -4.44
C ASN A 223 -17.05 -8.35 -3.38
N TYR A 224 -16.29 -8.22 -2.28
CA TYR A 224 -16.40 -9.15 -1.14
C TYR A 224 -17.75 -9.05 -0.38
N GLY A 225 -18.67 -8.19 -0.86
CA GLY A 225 -20.02 -8.07 -0.34
C GLY A 225 -20.22 -6.89 0.59
N GLU A 226 -21.29 -6.98 1.38
CA GLU A 226 -21.71 -5.95 2.34
C GLU A 226 -21.88 -6.56 3.73
N LEU A 227 -21.52 -5.79 4.76
CA LEU A 227 -21.64 -6.19 6.17
C LEU A 227 -22.56 -5.20 6.90
N GLU A 228 -23.41 -5.69 7.78
CA GLU A 228 -24.27 -4.84 8.62
C GLU A 228 -23.50 -4.32 9.84
N ILE A 229 -23.70 -3.04 10.16
CA ILE A 229 -23.22 -2.45 11.42
C ILE A 229 -24.31 -2.61 12.50
N GLY A 230 -23.99 -3.38 13.53
CA GLY A 230 -24.90 -3.60 14.65
C GLY A 230 -25.23 -2.28 15.38
N PRO A 231 -26.53 -2.03 15.72
CA PRO A 231 -26.96 -0.74 16.28
C PRO A 231 -26.23 -0.37 17.58
N ARG A 232 -25.88 -1.35 18.42
CA ARG A 232 -25.15 -1.13 19.68
C ARG A 232 -23.67 -0.83 19.50
N LEU A 233 -23.06 -1.29 18.42
CA LEU A 233 -21.64 -1.13 18.13
C LEU A 233 -21.35 0.05 17.20
N LYS A 234 -22.37 0.65 16.58
CA LYS A 234 -22.21 1.74 15.61
C LYS A 234 -21.32 2.88 16.12
N LYS A 235 -21.58 3.36 17.36
CA LYS A 235 -20.83 4.50 17.92
C LYS A 235 -19.35 4.16 18.09
N GLU A 236 -19.06 3.00 18.63
CA GLU A 236 -17.68 2.52 18.86
C GLU A 236 -16.96 2.26 17.53
N PHE A 237 -17.62 1.56 16.59
CA PHE A 237 -17.09 1.31 15.25
C PHE A 237 -16.74 2.60 14.51
N MET A 238 -17.67 3.58 14.51
CA MET A 238 -17.46 4.88 13.84
C MET A 238 -16.38 5.73 14.51
N SER A 239 -16.13 5.57 15.83
CA SER A 239 -15.05 6.30 16.52
C SER A 239 -13.67 5.79 16.13
N ARG A 240 -13.51 4.49 15.84
CA ARG A 240 -12.24 3.93 15.36
C ARG A 240 -11.80 4.49 14.00
N LEU A 241 -12.76 4.82 13.13
CA LEU A 241 -12.51 5.39 11.81
C LEU A 241 -12.12 6.88 11.84
N LYS A 242 -12.33 7.58 12.98
CA LYS A 242 -12.04 9.02 13.12
C LYS A 242 -10.70 9.30 13.79
N ASN A 243 -10.04 8.28 14.31
CA ASN A 243 -8.77 8.40 15.05
C ASN A 243 -7.54 8.12 14.17
N GLU A 244 -7.71 8.16 12.82
CA GLU A 244 -6.63 8.19 11.82
C GLU A 244 -6.45 9.60 11.24
#